data_06d08da3a92efce43aeae8ada5bf1d0f
#
_entry.id   06d08da3a92efce43aeae8ada5bf1d0f
#
_cell.length_a   1.000
_cell.length_b   1.000
_cell.length_c   1.000
_cell.angle_alpha   90.00
_cell.angle_beta   90.00
_cell.angle_gamma   90.00
#
_symmetry.space_group_name_H-M   'P 1'
#
loop_
_entity.id
_entity.type
_entity.pdbx_description
1 polymer ?
#
loop_
_entity_poly.entity_id
_entity_poly.type
_entity_poly.pdbx_seq_one_letter_code
_entity_poly.pdbx_strand_id
1 'polypeptide(L)'
;MDCCETALLAVLIAVSGTFRIPGIVPGTEFQLSAPIAVAVCGVFGFKKYIIAGILASLMGLSLGTCNLLNVAIQMSFRLGVGAFWLLSGSNRFFYIFSGPVGTALARLAMYFLLGKGLTLMLIAAAPGMAFTAATAWAFGKIFTRCHKAVRTSM
;
A
#
# COMPACT_ATOMS: atom_id res chain seq x y z
N MET A 1 8.39 -20.25 -4.50
CA MET A 1 8.15 -18.83 -4.14
C MET A 1 9.53 -18.23 -3.93
N ASP A 2 9.91 -17.26 -4.77
CA ASP A 2 11.28 -16.74 -4.78
C ASP A 2 11.48 -15.84 -3.57
N CYS A 3 12.15 -16.37 -2.55
CA CYS A 3 12.38 -15.67 -1.28
C CYS A 3 13.09 -14.33 -1.50
N CYS A 4 14.06 -14.29 -2.43
CA CYS A 4 14.79 -13.06 -2.77
C CYS A 4 13.85 -11.96 -3.32
N GLU A 5 12.93 -12.32 -4.20
CA GLU A 5 11.96 -11.39 -4.77
C GLU A 5 11.04 -10.80 -3.69
N THR A 6 10.54 -11.68 -2.79
CA THR A 6 9.66 -11.24 -1.68
C THR A 6 10.41 -10.34 -0.70
N ALA A 7 11.68 -10.65 -0.42
CA ALA A 7 12.54 -9.83 0.45
C ALA A 7 12.80 -8.44 -0.18
N LEU A 8 13.11 -8.38 -1.47
CA LEU A 8 13.27 -7.11 -2.18
C LEU A 8 12.01 -6.26 -2.18
N LEU A 9 10.84 -6.88 -2.38
CA LEU A 9 9.55 -6.20 -2.30
C LEU A 9 9.27 -5.68 -0.89
N ALA A 10 9.63 -6.44 0.15
CA ALA A 10 9.48 -6.01 1.54
C ALA A 10 10.35 -4.78 1.84
N VAL A 11 11.63 -4.79 1.42
CA VAL A 11 12.54 -3.65 1.57
C VAL A 11 12.01 -2.44 0.80
N LEU A 12 11.54 -2.63 -0.43
CA LEU A 12 10.98 -1.55 -1.24
C LEU A 12 9.77 -0.90 -0.55
N ILE A 13 8.85 -1.71 0.01
CA ILE A 13 7.68 -1.21 0.74
C ILE A 13 8.12 -0.51 2.03
N ALA A 14 9.09 -1.06 2.76
CA ALA A 14 9.59 -0.46 4.00
C ALA A 14 10.26 0.89 3.74
N VAL A 15 11.18 0.96 2.79
CA VAL A 15 11.89 2.20 2.43
C VAL A 15 10.92 3.24 1.89
N SER A 16 10.01 2.86 0.99
CA SER A 16 9.00 3.81 0.48
C SER A 16 8.05 4.33 1.56
N GLY A 17 7.84 3.57 2.63
CA GLY A 17 7.04 3.96 3.80
C GLY A 17 7.70 5.04 4.67
N THR A 18 9.02 5.21 4.59
CA THR A 18 9.72 6.28 5.29
C THR A 18 9.57 7.63 4.60
N PHE A 19 9.31 7.64 3.29
CA PHE A 19 9.03 8.87 2.54
C PHE A 19 7.60 9.32 2.77
N ARG A 20 7.46 10.32 3.63
CA ARG A 20 6.20 10.97 3.93
C ARG A 20 6.17 12.32 3.22
N ILE A 21 5.22 12.49 2.34
CA ILE A 21 4.98 13.76 1.65
C ILE A 21 3.98 14.55 2.49
N PRO A 22 4.33 15.77 2.97
CA PRO A 22 3.39 16.58 3.72
C PRO A 22 2.18 16.92 2.84
N GLY A 23 0.99 16.68 3.37
CA GLY A 23 -0.25 17.00 2.69
C GLY A 23 -0.56 18.50 2.72
N ILE A 24 -1.54 18.92 1.93
CA ILE A 24 -2.01 20.31 1.85
C ILE A 24 -2.67 20.74 3.18
N VAL A 25 -3.25 19.78 3.90
CA VAL A 25 -3.88 20.03 5.20
C VAL A 25 -2.88 19.71 6.30
N PRO A 26 -2.64 20.61 7.27
CA PRO A 26 -1.75 20.37 8.41
C PRO A 26 -2.13 19.07 9.13
N GLY A 27 -1.15 18.19 9.36
CA GLY A 27 -1.36 16.88 9.99
C GLY A 27 -1.77 15.74 9.03
N THR A 28 -1.87 16.00 7.73
CA THR A 28 -2.04 14.95 6.73
C THR A 28 -0.71 14.64 6.06
N GLU A 29 -0.34 13.37 6.08
CA GLU A 29 0.88 12.88 5.42
C GLU A 29 0.49 11.83 4.38
N PHE A 30 1.07 11.93 3.20
CA PHE A 30 0.92 10.92 2.15
C PHE A 30 2.13 10.01 2.17
N GLN A 31 1.88 8.71 2.28
CA GLN A 31 2.94 7.72 2.21
C GLN A 31 3.11 7.26 0.75
N LEU A 32 4.32 7.37 0.23
CA LEU A 32 4.66 6.87 -1.10
C LEU A 32 4.51 5.34 -1.20
N SER A 33 4.50 4.65 -0.06
CA SER A 33 4.28 3.22 0.02
C SER A 33 2.91 2.78 -0.47
N ALA A 34 1.86 3.61 -0.40
CA ALA A 34 0.51 3.23 -0.79
C ALA A 34 0.40 2.88 -2.29
N PRO A 35 0.80 3.74 -3.25
CA PRO A 35 0.76 3.39 -4.66
C PRO A 35 1.71 2.25 -5.03
N ILE A 36 2.88 2.16 -4.37
CA ILE A 36 3.82 1.07 -4.58
C ILE A 36 3.22 -0.27 -4.11
N ALA A 37 2.56 -0.29 -2.95
CA ALA A 37 1.88 -1.46 -2.40
C ALA A 37 0.77 -1.96 -3.34
N VAL A 38 -0.04 -1.06 -3.89
CA VAL A 38 -1.06 -1.39 -4.91
C VAL A 38 -0.41 -1.98 -6.15
N ALA A 39 0.67 -1.39 -6.65
CA ALA A 39 1.38 -1.87 -7.83
C ALA A 39 2.00 -3.26 -7.59
N VAL A 40 2.58 -3.50 -6.42
CA VAL A 40 3.10 -4.82 -6.03
C VAL A 40 1.98 -5.85 -5.99
N CYS A 41 0.83 -5.54 -5.39
CA CYS A 41 -0.32 -6.45 -5.36
C CYS A 41 -0.82 -6.79 -6.78
N GLY A 42 -0.90 -5.80 -7.67
CA GLY A 42 -1.36 -5.98 -9.05
C GLY A 42 -0.43 -6.83 -9.92
N VAL A 43 0.89 -6.72 -9.74
CA VAL A 43 1.89 -7.40 -10.58
C VAL A 43 2.29 -8.76 -10.02
N PHE A 44 2.54 -8.84 -8.71
CA PHE A 44 3.07 -10.06 -8.07
C PHE A 44 1.99 -10.90 -7.37
N GLY A 45 0.78 -10.39 -7.31
CA GLY A 45 -0.37 -11.06 -6.71
C GLY A 45 -0.45 -10.92 -5.19
N PHE A 46 -1.62 -11.26 -4.65
CA PHE A 46 -1.96 -11.04 -3.23
C PHE A 46 -1.03 -11.78 -2.26
N LYS A 47 -0.64 -13.03 -2.55
CA LYS A 47 0.20 -13.83 -1.64
C LYS A 47 1.57 -13.19 -1.40
N LYS A 48 2.28 -12.82 -2.46
CA LYS A 48 3.60 -12.16 -2.33
C LYS A 48 3.47 -10.79 -1.68
N TYR A 49 2.42 -10.04 -2.03
CA TYR A 49 2.13 -8.73 -1.46
C TYR A 49 1.91 -8.75 0.05
N ILE A 50 1.09 -9.68 0.57
CA ILE A 50 0.80 -9.74 2.01
C ILE A 50 2.03 -10.16 2.81
N ILE A 51 2.82 -11.13 2.31
CA ILE A 51 4.05 -11.57 2.98
C ILE A 51 5.09 -10.44 3.00
N ALA A 52 5.33 -9.80 1.85
CA ALA A 52 6.23 -8.65 1.77
C ALA A 52 5.77 -7.52 2.70
N GLY A 53 4.47 -7.32 2.80
CA GLY A 53 3.85 -6.34 3.68
C GLY A 53 4.05 -6.64 5.17
N ILE A 54 3.91 -7.89 5.60
CA ILE A 54 4.18 -8.32 6.98
C ILE A 54 5.64 -8.09 7.31
N LEU A 55 6.56 -8.53 6.45
CA LEU A 55 8.00 -8.32 6.63
C LEU A 55 8.36 -6.83 6.72
N ALA A 56 7.80 -5.99 5.85
CA ALA A 56 8.00 -4.54 5.90
C ALA A 56 7.51 -3.91 7.21
N SER A 57 6.38 -4.39 7.75
CA SER A 57 5.86 -3.92 9.04
C SER A 57 6.73 -4.37 10.22
N LEU A 58 7.24 -5.60 10.20
CA LEU A 58 8.18 -6.10 11.20
C LEU A 58 9.48 -5.30 11.18
N MET A 59 10.01 -5.00 10.01
CA MET A 59 11.18 -4.13 9.85
C MET A 59 10.90 -2.72 10.42
N GLY A 60 9.75 -2.13 10.12
CA GLY A 60 9.35 -0.83 10.66
C GLY A 60 9.22 -0.81 12.19
N LEU A 61 8.71 -1.89 12.79
CA LEU A 61 8.67 -2.06 14.25
C LEU A 61 10.07 -2.19 14.85
N SER A 62 10.92 -3.01 14.24
CA SER A 62 12.30 -3.23 14.72
C SER A 62 13.16 -1.96 14.63
N LEU A 63 12.94 -1.14 13.62
CA LEU A 63 13.63 0.15 13.44
C LEU A 63 13.00 1.30 14.23
N GLY A 64 11.91 1.06 14.96
CA GLY A 64 11.21 2.08 15.73
C GLY A 64 10.50 3.15 14.88
N THR A 65 10.39 2.94 13.56
CA THR A 65 9.73 3.88 12.63
C THR A 65 8.21 3.74 12.62
N CYS A 66 7.68 2.63 13.13
CA CYS A 66 6.25 2.33 13.20
C CYS A 66 5.83 1.92 14.61
N ASN A 67 4.62 2.33 15.00
CA ASN A 67 3.94 1.88 16.21
C ASN A 67 3.01 0.70 15.89
N LEU A 68 2.61 -0.05 16.90
CA LEU A 68 1.66 -1.16 16.74
C LEU A 68 0.34 -0.71 16.09
N LEU A 69 -0.14 0.50 16.44
CA LEU A 69 -1.30 1.12 15.81
C LEU A 69 -1.10 1.34 14.30
N ASN A 70 0.08 1.84 13.91
CA ASN A 70 0.42 2.04 12.50
C ASN A 70 0.45 0.72 11.73
N VAL A 71 0.94 -0.35 12.35
CA VAL A 71 0.92 -1.69 11.76
C VAL A 71 -0.51 -2.17 11.55
N ALA A 72 -1.39 -1.99 12.53
CA ALA A 72 -2.82 -2.36 12.40
C ALA A 72 -3.49 -1.61 11.23
N ILE A 73 -3.24 -0.31 11.10
CA ILE A 73 -3.76 0.52 10.00
C ILE A 73 -3.19 0.04 8.64
N GLN A 74 -1.89 -0.23 8.57
CA GLN A 74 -1.26 -0.75 7.35
C GLN A 74 -1.81 -2.13 6.96
N MET A 75 -2.06 -3.02 7.92
CA MET A 75 -2.67 -4.32 7.66
C MET A 75 -4.10 -4.19 7.15
N SER A 76 -4.90 -3.29 7.74
CA SER A 76 -6.26 -3.00 7.27
C SER A 76 -6.25 -2.47 5.83
N PHE A 77 -5.31 -1.58 5.49
CA PHE A 77 -5.10 -1.12 4.11
C PHE A 77 -4.79 -2.29 3.17
N ARG A 78 -3.85 -3.15 3.56
CA ARG A 78 -3.42 -4.30 2.75
C ARG A 78 -4.55 -5.31 2.53
N LEU A 79 -5.36 -5.57 3.55
CA LEU A 79 -6.53 -6.43 3.42
C LEU A 79 -7.55 -5.83 2.46
N GLY A 80 -7.79 -4.52 2.52
CA GLY A 80 -8.69 -3.82 1.60
C GLY A 80 -8.22 -3.90 0.15
N VAL A 81 -6.94 -3.62 -0.11
CA VAL A 81 -6.34 -3.75 -1.45
C VAL A 81 -6.40 -5.20 -1.94
N GLY A 82 -6.09 -6.16 -1.07
CA GLY A 82 -6.11 -7.58 -1.42
C GLY A 82 -7.51 -8.12 -1.69
N ALA A 83 -8.50 -7.75 -0.88
CA ALA A 83 -9.89 -8.11 -1.11
C ALA A 83 -10.38 -7.56 -2.46
N PHE A 84 -10.05 -6.32 -2.77
CA PHE A 84 -10.41 -5.72 -4.05
C PHE A 84 -9.69 -6.41 -5.23
N TRP A 85 -8.43 -6.84 -5.05
CA TRP A 85 -7.71 -7.64 -6.05
C TRP A 85 -8.36 -9.00 -6.31
N LEU A 86 -8.84 -9.68 -5.27
CA LEU A 86 -9.54 -10.96 -5.41
C LEU A 86 -10.85 -10.82 -6.20
N LEU A 87 -11.53 -9.67 -6.09
CA LEU A 87 -12.79 -9.41 -6.79
C LEU A 87 -12.57 -8.93 -8.24
N SER A 88 -11.57 -8.07 -8.47
CA SER A 88 -11.38 -7.38 -9.75
C SER A 88 -10.26 -7.97 -10.60
N GLY A 89 -9.34 -8.77 -10.01
CA GLY A 89 -8.11 -9.17 -10.68
C GLY A 89 -7.17 -7.99 -10.93
N SER A 90 -6.16 -8.20 -11.79
CA SER A 90 -5.18 -7.17 -12.16
C SER A 90 -5.64 -6.33 -13.36
N ASN A 91 -6.73 -5.59 -13.21
CA ASN A 91 -7.31 -4.74 -14.24
C ASN A 91 -6.98 -3.26 -14.00
N ARG A 92 -7.24 -2.38 -15.00
CA ARG A 92 -7.09 -0.93 -14.85
C ARG A 92 -7.94 -0.38 -13.69
N PHE A 93 -9.14 -0.89 -13.51
CA PHE A 93 -10.02 -0.55 -12.40
C PHE A 93 -9.39 -0.86 -11.03
N PHE A 94 -8.65 -1.98 -10.93
CA PHE A 94 -7.92 -2.31 -9.72
C PHE A 94 -6.94 -1.20 -9.34
N TYR A 95 -6.09 -0.74 -10.25
CA TYR A 95 -5.08 0.29 -9.94
C TYR A 95 -5.69 1.63 -9.54
N ILE A 96 -6.87 1.98 -10.06
CA ILE A 96 -7.54 3.25 -9.76
C ILE A 96 -8.27 3.17 -8.41
N PHE A 97 -9.02 2.11 -8.17
CA PHE A 97 -9.95 2.04 -7.03
C PHE A 97 -9.38 1.33 -5.80
N SER A 98 -8.37 0.47 -5.92
CA SER A 98 -7.84 -0.29 -4.78
C SER A 98 -7.17 0.61 -3.73
N GLY A 99 -6.50 1.69 -4.14
CA GLY A 99 -5.93 2.70 -3.24
C GLY A 99 -7.00 3.37 -2.37
N PRO A 100 -8.01 4.02 -2.99
CA PRO A 100 -9.16 4.59 -2.28
C PRO A 100 -9.88 3.59 -1.36
N VAL A 101 -10.18 2.38 -1.85
CA VAL A 101 -10.84 1.33 -1.05
C VAL A 101 -9.97 0.91 0.14
N GLY A 102 -8.68 0.64 -0.08
CA GLY A 102 -7.75 0.30 0.98
C GLY A 102 -7.63 1.41 2.03
N THR A 103 -7.55 2.66 1.59
CA THR A 103 -7.48 3.82 2.50
C THR A 103 -8.78 3.99 3.29
N ALA A 104 -9.94 3.83 2.66
CA ALA A 104 -11.24 3.89 3.34
C ALA A 104 -11.34 2.83 4.43
N LEU A 105 -10.93 1.58 4.13
CA LEU A 105 -10.91 0.49 5.13
C LEU A 105 -9.94 0.79 6.27
N ALA A 106 -8.75 1.32 5.97
CA ALA A 106 -7.78 1.70 6.99
C ALA A 106 -8.31 2.82 7.91
N ARG A 107 -9.04 3.80 7.37
CA ARG A 107 -9.68 4.86 8.15
C ARG A 107 -10.87 4.34 8.97
N LEU A 108 -11.64 3.40 8.42
CA LEU A 108 -12.68 2.72 9.16
C LEU A 108 -12.12 1.94 10.36
N ALA A 109 -11.04 1.18 10.16
CA ALA A 109 -10.35 0.49 11.25
C ALA A 109 -9.84 1.48 12.32
N MET A 110 -9.28 2.61 11.89
CA MET A 110 -8.82 3.67 12.79
C MET A 110 -9.98 4.29 13.58
N TYR A 111 -11.15 4.46 12.97
CA TYR A 111 -12.37 4.92 13.66
C TYR A 111 -12.78 3.96 14.77
N PHE A 112 -12.79 2.65 14.52
CA PHE A 112 -13.10 1.65 15.54
C PHE A 112 -12.09 1.60 16.69
N LEU A 113 -10.81 1.87 16.40
CA LEU A 113 -9.74 1.84 17.40
C LEU A 113 -9.66 3.13 18.24
N LEU A 114 -9.93 4.29 17.65
CA LEU A 114 -9.71 5.59 18.26
C LEU A 114 -10.99 6.38 18.58
N GLY A 115 -12.14 5.96 18.05
CA GLY A 115 -13.43 6.63 18.29
C GLY A 115 -13.55 8.05 17.73
N LYS A 116 -12.64 8.47 16.83
CA LYS A 116 -12.61 9.83 16.25
C LYS A 116 -13.45 9.92 14.98
N GLY A 117 -13.95 11.12 14.65
CA GLY A 117 -14.86 11.37 13.53
C GLY A 117 -14.37 10.83 12.19
N LEU A 118 -15.02 9.81 11.66
CA LEU A 118 -14.69 9.12 10.42
C LEU A 118 -14.71 10.07 9.21
N THR A 119 -15.69 10.96 9.15
CA THR A 119 -15.86 11.91 8.04
C THR A 119 -14.66 12.84 7.89
N LEU A 120 -14.16 13.38 8.99
CA LEU A 120 -12.99 14.24 8.98
C LEU A 120 -11.74 13.48 8.53
N MET A 121 -11.57 12.24 8.98
CA MET A 121 -10.45 11.37 8.56
C MET A 121 -10.49 11.00 7.08
N LEU A 122 -11.67 10.78 6.51
CA LEU A 122 -11.85 10.49 5.09
C LEU A 122 -11.57 11.72 4.23
N ILE A 123 -12.08 12.90 4.63
CA ILE A 123 -11.81 14.16 3.92
C ILE A 123 -10.31 14.46 3.93
N ALA A 124 -9.66 14.31 5.06
CA ALA A 124 -8.21 14.49 5.18
C ALA A 124 -7.40 13.49 4.34
N ALA A 125 -7.92 12.28 4.09
CA ALA A 125 -7.28 11.26 3.26
C ALA A 125 -7.57 11.41 1.75
N ALA A 126 -8.59 12.18 1.35
CA ALA A 126 -9.03 12.31 -0.03
C ALA A 126 -7.90 12.70 -1.02
N PRO A 127 -7.01 13.67 -0.73
CA PRO A 127 -5.91 13.99 -1.62
C PRO A 127 -4.93 12.80 -1.80
N GLY A 128 -4.66 12.04 -0.73
CA GLY A 128 -3.83 10.84 -0.78
C GLY A 128 -4.47 9.71 -1.59
N MET A 129 -5.78 9.55 -1.51
CA MET A 129 -6.53 8.60 -2.34
C MET A 129 -6.42 8.96 -3.83
N ALA A 130 -6.58 10.24 -4.17
CA ALA A 130 -6.43 10.72 -5.54
C ALA A 130 -5.00 10.53 -6.07
N PHE A 131 -3.99 10.85 -5.26
CA PHE A 131 -2.59 10.62 -5.59
C PHE A 131 -2.29 9.15 -5.84
N THR A 132 -2.77 8.25 -4.95
CA THR A 132 -2.59 6.81 -5.11
C THR A 132 -3.27 6.29 -6.37
N ALA A 133 -4.50 6.72 -6.67
CA ALA A 133 -5.23 6.33 -7.87
C ALA A 133 -4.51 6.77 -9.16
N ALA A 134 -3.92 7.97 -9.17
CA ALA A 134 -3.20 8.50 -10.33
C ALA A 134 -1.85 7.79 -10.56
N THR A 135 -1.12 7.48 -9.49
CA THR A 135 0.26 7.00 -9.58
C THR A 135 0.40 5.48 -9.57
N ALA A 136 -0.54 4.74 -8.94
CA ALA A 136 -0.47 3.28 -8.84
C ALA A 136 -0.40 2.58 -10.21
N TRP A 137 -1.11 3.09 -11.20
CA TRP A 137 -1.07 2.54 -12.55
C TRP A 137 0.29 2.72 -13.24
N ALA A 138 0.94 3.88 -13.05
CA ALA A 138 2.26 4.16 -13.59
C ALA A 138 3.31 3.21 -12.96
N PHE A 139 3.29 3.05 -11.63
CA PHE A 139 4.13 2.08 -10.93
C PHE A 139 3.85 0.64 -11.37
N GLY A 140 2.59 0.27 -11.57
CA GLY A 140 2.21 -1.04 -12.08
C GLY A 140 2.84 -1.34 -13.44
N LYS A 141 2.86 -0.37 -14.36
CA LYS A 141 3.53 -0.52 -15.67
C LYS A 141 5.04 -0.70 -15.54
N ILE A 142 5.69 0.09 -14.67
CA ILE A 142 7.13 -0.01 -14.42
C ILE A 142 7.47 -1.40 -13.88
N PHE A 143 6.78 -1.86 -12.84
CA PHE A 143 7.02 -3.18 -12.25
C PHE A 143 6.75 -4.32 -13.21
N THR A 144 5.73 -4.22 -14.05
CA THR A 144 5.45 -5.23 -15.09
C THR A 144 6.61 -5.30 -16.09
N ARG A 145 7.17 -4.16 -16.49
CA ARG A 145 8.33 -4.12 -17.40
C ARG A 145 9.57 -4.73 -16.74
N CYS A 146 9.88 -4.34 -15.51
CA CYS A 146 11.02 -4.87 -14.76
C CYS A 146 10.89 -6.40 -14.55
N HIS A 147 9.71 -6.87 -14.14
CA HIS A 147 9.46 -8.29 -13.92
C HIS A 147 9.61 -9.12 -15.22
N LYS A 148 9.11 -8.61 -16.34
CA LYS A 148 9.31 -9.25 -17.65
C LYS A 148 10.79 -9.28 -18.06
N ALA A 149 11.52 -8.20 -17.90
CA ALA A 149 12.94 -8.12 -18.25
C ALA A 149 13.77 -9.14 -17.47
N VAL A 150 13.56 -9.26 -16.17
CA VAL A 150 14.25 -10.25 -15.32
C VAL A 150 13.91 -11.68 -15.74
N ARG A 151 12.64 -11.97 -16.06
CA ARG A 151 12.21 -13.31 -16.47
C ARG A 151 12.74 -13.73 -17.86
N THR A 152 13.07 -12.76 -18.72
CA THR A 152 13.62 -13.05 -20.07
C THR A 152 15.13 -13.26 -20.02
N SER A 153 15.80 -12.81 -18.94
CA SER A 153 17.25 -12.95 -18.75
C SER A 153 17.69 -14.20 -17.98
N MET A 154 16.73 -14.98 -17.49
CA MET A 154 16.92 -16.29 -16.86
C MET A 154 16.52 -17.43 -17.83
#